data_a37b296e2f2ea529a609cdc3030bc9f5
#
_entry.id   a37b296e2f2ea529a609cdc3030bc9f5
#
_cell.length_a   1.000
_cell.length_b   1.000
_cell.length_c   1.000
_cell.angle_alpha   90.00
_cell.angle_beta   90.00
_cell.angle_gamma   90.00
#
_symmetry.space_group_name_H-M   'P 1'
#
loop_
_entity.id
_entity.type
_entity.pdbx_description
1 polymer ?
#
loop_
_entity_poly.entity_id
_entity_poly.type
_entity_poly.pdbx_seq_one_letter_code
_entity_poly.pdbx_strand_id
1 'polypeptide(L)'
;EVNSSTAFWADLRQLARNRSLWLAALCMLTGYQLFWATYSLSAYLQSFLGLSAVMVGTFTVAKLWMRPIGATLAGFAGDFWGREEVMAALLVASSLTFIVLTQVPGDLGAFLILGVVLMLGLLTYGIRGIFWATLERAEVDVRLKGLAIGLLSFIGYAPDFYQPWISARLMEAFPGKLGFDLYYWLVASFGVLGALATLRLRRPSVD
;
A
#
# COMPACT_ATOMS: atom_id res chain seq x y z
N GLU A 1 0.55 44.11 -0.02
CA GLU A 1 1.24 42.78 -0.21
C GLU A 1 1.01 41.97 1.04
N VAL A 2 0.01 41.08 1.01
CA VAL A 2 -0.13 40.07 2.06
C VAL A 2 1.11 39.19 1.97
N ASN A 3 1.88 39.17 3.05
CA ASN A 3 3.14 38.44 3.14
C ASN A 3 2.89 36.98 2.75
N SER A 4 3.32 36.56 1.56
CA SER A 4 3.04 35.25 0.98
C SER A 4 3.42 34.08 1.89
N SER A 5 4.41 34.30 2.77
CA SER A 5 4.84 33.34 3.78
C SER A 5 3.81 33.15 4.92
N THR A 6 3.14 34.21 5.38
CA THR A 6 2.14 34.11 6.44
C THR A 6 0.87 33.41 5.95
N ALA A 7 0.51 33.64 4.67
CA ALA A 7 -0.61 32.95 4.04
C ALA A 7 -0.31 31.43 3.90
N PHE A 8 0.89 31.05 3.45
CA PHE A 8 1.31 29.66 3.34
C PHE A 8 1.21 28.90 4.68
N TRP A 9 1.73 29.49 5.76
CA TRP A 9 1.67 28.86 7.09
C TRP A 9 0.25 28.76 7.63
N ALA A 10 -0.63 29.71 7.31
CA ALA A 10 -2.04 29.64 7.67
C ALA A 10 -2.75 28.50 6.90
N ASP A 11 -2.49 28.36 5.61
CA ASP A 11 -3.01 27.30 4.76
C ASP A 11 -2.54 25.92 5.24
N LEU A 12 -1.25 25.77 5.53
CA LEU A 12 -0.70 24.52 6.08
C LEU A 12 -1.33 24.16 7.43
N ARG A 13 -1.53 25.16 8.33
CA ARG A 13 -2.19 24.95 9.62
C ARG A 13 -3.65 24.54 9.46
N GLN A 14 -4.35 25.08 8.45
CA GLN A 14 -5.72 24.69 8.11
C GLN A 14 -5.75 23.20 7.70
N LEU A 15 -4.87 22.78 6.79
CA LEU A 15 -4.77 21.37 6.36
C LEU A 15 -4.37 20.45 7.51
N ALA A 16 -3.43 20.86 8.36
CA ALA A 16 -3.00 20.07 9.53
C ALA A 16 -4.13 19.77 10.51
N ARG A 17 -5.19 20.59 10.55
CA ARG A 17 -6.38 20.39 11.39
C ARG A 17 -7.45 19.50 10.73
N ASN A 18 -7.32 19.20 9.43
CA ASN A 18 -8.27 18.37 8.71
C ASN A 18 -8.03 16.89 9.03
N ARG A 19 -8.86 16.32 9.90
CA ARG A 19 -8.76 14.90 10.30
C ARG A 19 -8.92 13.94 9.13
N SER A 20 -9.79 14.23 8.19
CA SER A 20 -10.02 13.38 7.02
C SER A 20 -8.79 13.34 6.11
N LEU A 21 -8.05 14.45 6.01
CA LEU A 21 -6.78 14.49 5.27
C LEU A 21 -5.73 13.55 5.88
N TRP A 22 -5.62 13.50 7.21
CA TRP A 22 -4.69 12.59 7.90
C TRP A 22 -5.09 11.12 7.76
N LEU A 23 -6.40 10.83 7.78
CA LEU A 23 -6.89 9.46 7.50
C LEU A 23 -6.58 9.05 6.06
N ALA A 24 -6.75 9.95 5.08
CA ALA A 24 -6.37 9.70 3.69
C ALA A 24 -4.86 9.51 3.55
N ALA A 25 -4.04 10.32 4.26
CA ALA A 25 -2.59 10.17 4.30
C ALA A 25 -2.17 8.80 4.86
N LEU A 26 -2.80 8.36 5.95
CA LEU A 26 -2.53 7.05 6.55
C LEU A 26 -2.95 5.90 5.61
N CYS A 27 -4.08 6.02 4.95
CA CYS A 27 -4.55 5.07 3.95
C CYS A 27 -3.53 4.93 2.79
N MET A 28 -3.07 6.06 2.26
CA MET A 28 -2.07 6.10 1.19
C MET A 28 -0.72 5.54 1.65
N LEU A 29 -0.23 5.94 2.82
CA LEU A 29 1.01 5.48 3.42
C LEU A 29 1.03 3.96 3.56
N THR A 30 -0.02 3.39 4.16
CA THR A 30 -0.10 1.94 4.42
C THR A 30 -0.30 1.15 3.13
N GLY A 31 -1.09 1.65 2.19
CA GLY A 31 -1.24 1.04 0.88
C GLY A 31 0.06 1.04 0.06
N TYR A 32 0.79 2.16 0.10
CA TYR A 32 2.09 2.25 -0.57
C TYR A 32 3.15 1.38 0.09
N GLN A 33 3.10 1.21 1.41
CA GLN A 33 3.99 0.33 2.16
C GLN A 33 3.81 -1.14 1.75
N LEU A 34 2.57 -1.62 1.60
CA LEU A 34 2.27 -2.96 1.09
C LEU A 34 2.82 -3.15 -0.34
N PHE A 35 2.62 -2.16 -1.20
CA PHE A 35 3.18 -2.18 -2.54
C PHE A 35 4.71 -2.25 -2.51
N TRP A 36 5.36 -1.40 -1.69
CA TRP A 36 6.81 -1.35 -1.58
C TRP A 36 7.41 -2.69 -1.11
N ALA A 37 6.75 -3.38 -0.18
CA ALA A 37 7.17 -4.70 0.30
C ALA A 37 7.26 -5.75 -0.83
N THR A 38 6.55 -5.56 -1.95
CA THR A 38 6.66 -6.48 -3.10
C THR A 38 8.03 -6.44 -3.79
N TYR A 39 8.88 -5.45 -3.53
CA TYR A 39 10.23 -5.40 -4.08
C TYR A 39 11.17 -6.45 -3.45
N SER A 40 10.93 -6.85 -2.20
CA SER A 40 11.70 -7.90 -1.54
C SER A 40 11.31 -9.33 -1.97
N LEU A 41 10.20 -9.49 -2.74
CA LEU A 41 9.73 -10.82 -3.17
C LEU A 41 10.77 -11.60 -3.94
N SER A 42 11.52 -10.97 -4.84
CA SER A 42 12.53 -11.68 -5.66
C SER A 42 13.59 -12.35 -4.79
N ALA A 43 14.09 -11.65 -3.78
CA ALA A 43 15.06 -12.20 -2.83
C ALA A 43 14.44 -13.33 -1.99
N TYR A 44 13.21 -13.14 -1.51
CA TYR A 44 12.48 -14.14 -0.73
C TYR A 44 12.25 -15.44 -1.53
N LEU A 45 11.75 -15.33 -2.76
CA LEU A 45 11.44 -16.46 -3.63
C LEU A 45 12.68 -17.28 -3.97
N GLN A 46 13.83 -16.61 -4.24
CA GLN A 46 15.10 -17.29 -4.50
C GLN A 46 15.64 -17.98 -3.26
N SER A 47 15.70 -17.26 -2.12
CA SER A 47 16.40 -17.72 -0.95
C SER A 47 15.67 -18.81 -0.17
N PHE A 48 14.31 -18.79 -0.20
CA PHE A 48 13.51 -19.64 0.72
C PHE A 48 12.52 -20.57 0.00
N LEU A 49 12.15 -20.26 -1.23
CA LEU A 49 11.26 -21.15 -2.01
C LEU A 49 12.00 -21.89 -3.13
N GLY A 50 13.33 -21.79 -3.17
CA GLY A 50 14.19 -22.57 -4.08
C GLY A 50 13.98 -22.28 -5.58
N LEU A 51 13.35 -21.16 -5.94
CA LEU A 51 13.09 -20.83 -7.34
C LEU A 51 14.37 -20.34 -8.02
N SER A 52 14.59 -20.77 -9.27
CA SER A 52 15.71 -20.27 -10.07
C SER A 52 15.57 -18.78 -10.37
N ALA A 53 16.70 -18.09 -10.61
CA ALA A 53 16.72 -16.67 -10.97
C ALA A 53 15.84 -16.37 -12.20
N VAL A 54 15.79 -17.28 -13.19
CA VAL A 54 14.96 -17.16 -14.38
C VAL A 54 13.47 -17.19 -14.03
N MET A 55 13.07 -18.15 -13.18
CA MET A 55 11.66 -18.24 -12.72
C MET A 55 11.26 -17.00 -11.92
N VAL A 56 12.09 -16.54 -11.02
CA VAL A 56 11.82 -15.33 -10.22
C VAL A 56 11.71 -14.09 -11.11
N GLY A 57 12.61 -13.96 -12.12
CA GLY A 57 12.50 -12.90 -13.13
C GLY A 57 11.19 -12.96 -13.89
N THR A 58 10.78 -14.14 -14.36
CA THR A 58 9.50 -14.36 -15.05
C THR A 58 8.31 -13.98 -14.14
N PHE A 59 8.30 -14.41 -12.88
CA PHE A 59 7.25 -14.09 -11.93
C PHE A 59 7.18 -12.58 -11.64
N THR A 60 8.33 -11.92 -11.56
CA THR A 60 8.39 -10.47 -11.38
C THR A 60 7.80 -9.72 -12.57
N VAL A 61 8.13 -10.15 -13.79
CA VAL A 61 7.53 -9.57 -15.01
C VAL A 61 6.04 -9.85 -15.08
N ALA A 62 5.61 -11.09 -14.81
CA ALA A 62 4.19 -11.45 -14.78
C ALA A 62 3.41 -10.61 -13.74
N LYS A 63 3.99 -10.35 -12.56
CA LYS A 63 3.41 -9.45 -11.55
C LYS A 63 3.23 -8.03 -12.09
N LEU A 64 4.13 -7.50 -12.91
CA LEU A 64 3.99 -6.16 -13.49
C LEU A 64 2.77 -6.03 -14.40
N TRP A 65 2.39 -7.10 -15.10
CA TRP A 65 1.18 -7.13 -15.91
C TRP A 65 -0.11 -7.04 -15.08
N MET A 66 -0.05 -7.30 -13.77
CA MET A 66 -1.18 -7.08 -12.87
C MET A 66 -1.48 -5.59 -12.64
N ARG A 67 -0.59 -4.67 -13.07
CA ARG A 67 -0.79 -3.23 -12.88
C ARG A 67 -2.03 -2.69 -13.60
N PRO A 68 -2.18 -2.83 -14.93
CA PRO A 68 -3.40 -2.39 -15.59
C PRO A 68 -4.62 -3.18 -15.12
N ILE A 69 -4.49 -4.50 -14.90
CA ILE A 69 -5.61 -5.35 -14.49
C ILE A 69 -6.11 -4.96 -13.09
N GLY A 70 -5.22 -4.89 -12.10
CA GLY A 70 -5.58 -4.57 -10.73
C GLY A 70 -6.15 -3.15 -10.58
N ALA A 71 -5.54 -2.16 -11.23
CA ALA A 71 -6.03 -0.78 -11.18
C ALA A 71 -7.43 -0.65 -11.81
N THR A 72 -7.67 -1.30 -12.96
CA THR A 72 -8.96 -1.29 -13.64
C THR A 72 -10.04 -1.99 -12.82
N LEU A 73 -9.76 -3.20 -12.34
CA LEU A 73 -10.70 -3.96 -11.50
C LEU A 73 -11.05 -3.23 -10.21
N ALA A 74 -10.05 -2.63 -9.54
CA ALA A 74 -10.26 -1.85 -8.33
C ALA A 74 -11.09 -0.59 -8.60
N GLY A 75 -10.87 0.08 -9.74
CA GLY A 75 -11.67 1.22 -10.17
C GLY A 75 -13.13 0.84 -10.36
N PHE A 76 -13.41 -0.16 -11.17
CA PHE A 76 -14.78 -0.66 -11.37
C PHE A 76 -15.43 -1.14 -10.06
N ALA A 77 -14.72 -1.93 -9.27
CA ALA A 77 -15.23 -2.37 -7.97
C ALA A 77 -15.56 -1.19 -7.06
N GLY A 78 -14.70 -0.15 -7.04
CA GLY A 78 -14.93 1.06 -6.27
C GLY A 78 -16.15 1.86 -6.70
N ASP A 79 -16.48 1.85 -7.99
CA ASP A 79 -17.68 2.51 -8.51
C ASP A 79 -18.98 1.75 -8.13
N PHE A 80 -18.92 0.40 -7.97
CA PHE A 80 -20.10 -0.42 -7.60
C PHE A 80 -20.28 -0.56 -6.09
N TRP A 81 -19.21 -0.77 -5.32
CA TRP A 81 -19.28 -1.12 -3.90
C TRP A 81 -18.82 -0.01 -2.96
N GLY A 82 -18.36 1.10 -3.52
CA GLY A 82 -17.76 2.19 -2.76
C GLY A 82 -16.24 2.09 -2.70
N ARG A 83 -15.58 3.23 -2.91
CA ARG A 83 -14.12 3.31 -3.04
C ARG A 83 -13.42 3.00 -1.72
N GLU A 84 -14.00 3.41 -0.60
CA GLU A 84 -13.46 3.18 0.73
C GLU A 84 -13.57 1.70 1.12
N GLU A 85 -14.69 1.05 0.82
CA GLU A 85 -14.92 -0.36 1.07
C GLU A 85 -13.95 -1.23 0.28
N VAL A 86 -13.81 -0.94 -1.01
CA VAL A 86 -12.87 -1.66 -1.88
C VAL A 86 -11.44 -1.43 -1.44
N MET A 87 -11.06 -0.20 -1.09
CA MET A 87 -9.73 0.11 -0.58
C MET A 87 -9.43 -0.66 0.71
N ALA A 88 -10.36 -0.67 1.67
CA ALA A 88 -10.20 -1.44 2.91
C ALA A 88 -10.08 -2.94 2.64
N ALA A 89 -10.91 -3.49 1.75
CA ALA A 89 -10.84 -4.90 1.35
C ALA A 89 -9.49 -5.26 0.70
N LEU A 90 -8.99 -4.41 -0.20
CA LEU A 90 -7.70 -4.61 -0.84
C LEU A 90 -6.52 -4.56 0.15
N LEU A 91 -6.57 -3.64 1.13
CA LEU A 91 -5.57 -3.53 2.19
C LEU A 91 -5.54 -4.78 3.06
N VAL A 92 -6.71 -5.27 3.49
CA VAL A 92 -6.82 -6.51 4.28
C VAL A 92 -6.39 -7.72 3.46
N ALA A 93 -6.88 -7.86 2.22
CA ALA A 93 -6.54 -8.98 1.35
C ALA A 93 -5.03 -9.03 1.05
N SER A 94 -4.39 -7.87 0.79
CA SER A 94 -2.94 -7.80 0.60
C SER A 94 -2.19 -8.21 1.86
N SER A 95 -2.63 -7.74 3.04
CA SER A 95 -2.03 -8.11 4.32
C SER A 95 -2.12 -9.62 4.58
N LEU A 96 -3.28 -10.21 4.36
CA LEU A 96 -3.48 -11.65 4.49
C LEU A 96 -2.62 -12.43 3.49
N THR A 97 -2.49 -11.95 2.25
CA THR A 97 -1.68 -12.62 1.23
C THR A 97 -0.18 -12.58 1.59
N PHE A 98 0.32 -11.50 2.21
CA PHE A 98 1.68 -11.47 2.75
C PHE A 98 1.87 -12.47 3.90
N ILE A 99 0.90 -12.60 4.81
CA ILE A 99 0.95 -13.60 5.88
C ILE A 99 0.93 -15.00 5.29
N VAL A 100 0.06 -15.29 4.32
CA VAL A 100 0.01 -16.58 3.62
C VAL A 100 1.35 -16.88 2.96
N LEU A 101 1.99 -15.91 2.30
CA LEU A 101 3.29 -16.08 1.66
C LEU A 101 4.35 -16.59 2.65
N THR A 102 4.35 -16.11 3.91
CA THR A 102 5.31 -16.57 4.93
C THR A 102 5.08 -18.01 5.37
N GLN A 103 3.90 -18.58 5.11
CA GLN A 103 3.53 -19.96 5.44
C GLN A 103 3.71 -20.91 4.26
N VAL A 104 4.04 -20.39 3.07
CA VAL A 104 4.23 -21.23 1.88
C VAL A 104 5.45 -22.14 2.07
N PRO A 105 5.30 -23.47 1.99
CA PRO A 105 6.44 -24.39 2.08
C PRO A 105 7.26 -24.33 0.80
N GLY A 106 8.58 -24.56 0.91
CA GLY A 106 9.51 -24.46 -0.22
C GLY A 106 9.31 -25.53 -1.31
N ASP A 107 8.62 -26.61 -1.02
CA ASP A 107 8.27 -27.70 -1.94
C ASP A 107 6.94 -27.46 -2.66
N LEU A 108 6.26 -26.36 -2.37
CA LEU A 108 5.03 -26.00 -3.09
C LEU A 108 5.32 -25.77 -4.58
N GLY A 109 4.49 -26.34 -5.43
CA GLY A 109 4.67 -26.24 -6.89
C GLY A 109 4.76 -24.79 -7.37
N ALA A 110 5.65 -24.51 -8.34
CA ALA A 110 5.92 -23.17 -8.86
C ALA A 110 4.67 -22.41 -9.34
N PHE A 111 3.66 -23.11 -9.86
CA PHE A 111 2.39 -22.48 -10.28
C PHE A 111 1.58 -21.91 -9.12
N LEU A 112 1.58 -22.56 -7.96
CA LEU A 112 0.90 -22.03 -6.76
C LEU A 112 1.62 -20.81 -6.21
N ILE A 113 2.96 -20.85 -6.20
CA ILE A 113 3.78 -19.69 -5.81
C ILE A 113 3.52 -18.52 -6.75
N LEU A 114 3.47 -18.78 -8.08
CA LEU A 114 3.11 -17.76 -9.07
C LEU A 114 1.72 -17.17 -8.77
N GLY A 115 0.74 -18.00 -8.44
CA GLY A 115 -0.59 -17.55 -8.04
C GLY A 115 -0.56 -16.55 -6.88
N VAL A 116 0.21 -16.81 -5.82
CA VAL A 116 0.38 -15.88 -4.68
C VAL A 116 1.06 -14.58 -5.11
N VAL A 117 2.10 -14.65 -5.95
CA VAL A 117 2.82 -13.47 -6.47
C VAL A 117 1.90 -12.60 -7.34
N LEU A 118 1.10 -13.23 -8.23
CA LEU A 118 0.15 -12.51 -9.08
C LEU A 118 -0.97 -11.88 -8.24
N MET A 119 -1.47 -12.58 -7.21
CA MET A 119 -2.45 -12.05 -6.28
C MET A 119 -1.90 -10.81 -5.54
N LEU A 120 -0.69 -10.87 -5.01
CA LEU A 120 -0.03 -9.70 -4.41
C LEU A 120 0.09 -8.54 -5.40
N GLY A 121 0.47 -8.83 -6.64
CA GLY A 121 0.52 -7.85 -7.71
C GLY A 121 -0.85 -7.22 -7.96
N LEU A 122 -1.87 -8.04 -8.17
CA LEU A 122 -3.23 -7.60 -8.43
C LEU A 122 -3.76 -6.67 -7.33
N LEU A 123 -3.64 -7.10 -6.08
CA LEU A 123 -4.15 -6.38 -4.92
C LEU A 123 -3.39 -5.06 -4.69
N THR A 124 -2.05 -5.10 -4.70
CA THR A 124 -1.23 -3.90 -4.43
C THR A 124 -1.30 -2.88 -5.55
N TYR A 125 -1.42 -3.29 -6.81
CA TYR A 125 -1.69 -2.37 -7.92
C TYR A 125 -3.14 -1.88 -7.93
N GLY A 126 -4.10 -2.68 -7.44
CA GLY A 126 -5.47 -2.24 -7.19
C GLY A 126 -5.51 -1.10 -6.18
N ILE A 127 -4.81 -1.25 -5.04
CA ILE A 127 -4.65 -0.18 -4.04
C ILE A 127 -4.12 1.10 -4.70
N ARG A 128 -3.06 1.01 -5.50
CA ARG A 128 -2.47 2.16 -6.20
C ARG A 128 -3.40 2.80 -7.23
N GLY A 129 -4.34 2.02 -7.78
CA GLY A 129 -5.32 2.53 -8.73
C GLY A 129 -6.34 3.47 -8.09
N ILE A 130 -6.70 3.23 -6.83
CA ILE A 130 -7.81 3.95 -6.18
C ILE A 130 -7.40 4.81 -4.98
N PHE A 131 -6.17 4.75 -4.46
CA PHE A 131 -5.82 5.47 -3.23
C PHE A 131 -5.95 7.00 -3.37
N TRP A 132 -5.77 7.57 -4.56
CA TRP A 132 -5.97 9.00 -4.79
C TRP A 132 -7.44 9.42 -4.65
N ALA A 133 -8.38 8.50 -4.89
CA ALA A 133 -9.80 8.78 -4.71
C ALA A 133 -10.17 9.07 -3.24
N THR A 134 -9.35 8.62 -2.27
CA THR A 134 -9.57 8.92 -0.84
C THR A 134 -9.37 10.41 -0.52
N LEU A 135 -8.61 11.15 -1.33
CA LEU A 135 -8.43 12.60 -1.16
C LEU A 135 -9.76 13.36 -1.37
N GLU A 136 -10.63 12.88 -2.24
CA GLU A 136 -11.94 13.53 -2.50
C GLU A 136 -12.79 13.60 -1.22
N ARG A 137 -12.62 12.61 -0.31
CA ARG A 137 -13.30 12.56 0.99
C ARG A 137 -12.74 13.51 2.03
N ALA A 138 -11.55 14.05 1.83
CA ALA A 138 -10.96 15.00 2.75
C ALA A 138 -11.60 16.40 2.68
N GLU A 139 -12.49 16.65 1.70
CA GLU A 139 -13.22 17.93 1.52
C GLU A 139 -12.32 19.15 1.61
N VAL A 140 -11.19 19.09 0.93
CA VAL A 140 -10.22 20.17 0.92
C VAL A 140 -10.72 21.27 -0.02
N ASP A 141 -10.65 22.53 0.45
CA ASP A 141 -10.91 23.72 -0.37
C ASP A 141 -10.12 23.63 -1.69
N VAL A 142 -10.79 23.98 -2.80
CA VAL A 142 -10.18 23.95 -4.17
C VAL A 142 -8.87 24.72 -4.21
N ARG A 143 -8.78 25.83 -3.49
CA ARG A 143 -7.57 26.65 -3.37
C ARG A 143 -6.40 25.89 -2.74
N LEU A 144 -6.67 24.98 -1.81
CA LEU A 144 -5.67 24.23 -1.04
C LEU A 144 -5.39 22.83 -1.61
N LYS A 145 -6.09 22.41 -2.69
CA LYS A 145 -5.93 21.06 -3.26
C LYS A 145 -4.48 20.75 -3.65
N GLY A 146 -3.77 21.68 -4.28
CA GLY A 146 -2.37 21.50 -4.65
C GLY A 146 -1.47 21.23 -3.42
N LEU A 147 -1.64 22.03 -2.36
CA LEU A 147 -0.89 21.85 -1.12
C LEU A 147 -1.26 20.53 -0.41
N ALA A 148 -2.53 20.15 -0.42
CA ALA A 148 -3.00 18.87 0.14
C ALA A 148 -2.42 17.67 -0.62
N ILE A 149 -2.39 17.70 -1.96
CA ILE A 149 -1.75 16.67 -2.79
C ILE A 149 -0.26 16.57 -2.46
N GLY A 150 0.44 17.70 -2.33
CA GLY A 150 1.84 17.73 -1.95
C GLY A 150 2.09 17.09 -0.58
N LEU A 151 1.28 17.44 0.42
CA LEU A 151 1.36 16.88 1.77
C LEU A 151 1.06 15.38 1.77
N LEU A 152 0.02 14.94 1.09
CA LEU A 152 -0.32 13.52 0.94
C LEU A 152 0.78 12.74 0.23
N SER A 153 1.37 13.31 -0.81
CA SER A 153 2.48 12.68 -1.53
C SER A 153 3.70 12.53 -0.62
N PHE A 154 4.05 13.56 0.12
CA PHE A 154 5.18 13.52 1.05
C PHE A 154 5.02 12.42 2.11
N ILE A 155 3.84 12.32 2.71
CA ILE A 155 3.55 11.30 3.73
C ILE A 155 3.37 9.93 3.07
N GLY A 156 2.57 9.84 2.01
CA GLY A 156 2.21 8.58 1.36
C GLY A 156 3.39 7.85 0.74
N TYR A 157 4.37 8.59 0.22
CA TYR A 157 5.60 8.01 -0.34
C TYR A 157 6.77 7.95 0.64
N ALA A 158 6.57 8.31 1.91
CA ALA A 158 7.60 8.15 2.94
C ALA A 158 8.19 6.72 3.05
N PRO A 159 7.47 5.62 2.72
CA PRO A 159 8.05 4.29 2.65
C PRO A 159 9.30 4.16 1.76
N ASP A 160 9.45 4.96 0.73
CA ASP A 160 10.67 4.96 -0.11
C ASP A 160 11.94 5.25 0.70
N PHE A 161 11.81 6.03 1.79
CA PHE A 161 12.93 6.40 2.64
C PHE A 161 13.19 5.38 3.77
N TYR A 162 12.15 4.93 4.46
CA TYR A 162 12.33 4.14 5.67
C TYR A 162 12.24 2.63 5.46
N GLN A 163 11.52 2.15 4.44
CA GLN A 163 11.36 0.72 4.20
C GLN A 163 12.66 -0.01 3.89
N PRO A 164 13.58 0.54 3.07
CA PRO A 164 14.89 -0.10 2.87
C PRO A 164 15.65 -0.27 4.17
N TRP A 165 15.60 0.74 5.05
CA TRP A 165 16.28 0.70 6.32
C TRP A 165 15.64 -0.31 7.28
N ILE A 166 14.31 -0.32 7.42
CA ILE A 166 13.58 -1.28 8.28
C ILE A 166 13.82 -2.71 7.81
N SER A 167 13.67 -2.98 6.51
CA SER A 167 13.87 -4.32 5.96
C SER A 167 15.31 -4.81 6.18
N ALA A 168 16.30 -3.96 5.91
CA ALA A 168 17.71 -4.30 6.13
C ALA A 168 18.00 -4.61 7.61
N ARG A 169 17.49 -3.77 8.54
CA ARG A 169 17.69 -4.00 9.98
C ARG A 169 17.03 -5.28 10.49
N LEU A 170 15.83 -5.61 9.99
CA LEU A 170 15.17 -6.86 10.36
C LEU A 170 15.93 -8.08 9.81
N MET A 171 16.42 -8.01 8.57
CA MET A 171 17.20 -9.11 7.97
C MET A 171 18.58 -9.26 8.62
N GLU A 172 19.21 -8.19 9.08
CA GLU A 172 20.48 -8.20 9.83
C GLU A 172 20.29 -8.77 11.25
N ALA A 173 19.25 -8.31 11.97
CA ALA A 173 18.98 -8.74 13.34
C ALA A 173 18.43 -10.17 13.44
N PHE A 174 17.71 -10.63 12.43
CA PHE A 174 17.11 -11.96 12.34
C PHE A 174 17.49 -12.63 11.01
N PRO A 175 18.70 -13.22 10.92
CA PRO A 175 19.16 -13.83 9.68
C PRO A 175 18.24 -14.94 9.16
N GLY A 176 18.20 -15.11 7.85
CA GLY A 176 17.43 -16.15 7.19
C GLY A 176 15.96 -15.77 6.97
N LYS A 177 15.08 -16.76 6.92
CA LYS A 177 13.65 -16.59 6.60
C LYS A 177 12.94 -15.70 7.61
N LEU A 178 13.30 -15.78 8.89
CA LEU A 178 12.62 -15.07 9.98
C LEU A 178 12.65 -13.54 9.79
N GLY A 179 13.74 -12.97 9.31
CA GLY A 179 13.83 -11.53 9.05
C GLY A 179 12.85 -11.06 7.99
N PHE A 180 12.67 -11.84 6.93
CA PHE A 180 11.66 -11.58 5.91
C PHE A 180 10.24 -11.76 6.42
N ASP A 181 9.98 -12.83 7.18
CA ASP A 181 8.67 -13.10 7.75
C ASP A 181 8.24 -11.97 8.70
N LEU A 182 9.13 -11.54 9.59
CA LEU A 182 8.87 -10.40 10.50
C LEU A 182 8.62 -9.11 9.72
N TYR A 183 9.37 -8.87 8.65
CA TYR A 183 9.14 -7.72 7.78
C TYR A 183 7.75 -7.76 7.14
N TYR A 184 7.34 -8.90 6.57
CA TYR A 184 6.02 -9.05 5.96
C TYR A 184 4.88 -8.96 6.98
N TRP A 185 5.06 -9.49 8.20
CA TRP A 185 4.07 -9.35 9.27
C TRP A 185 3.94 -7.90 9.75
N LEU A 186 5.06 -7.19 9.86
CA LEU A 186 5.05 -5.76 10.16
C LEU A 186 4.25 -4.98 9.11
N VAL A 187 4.55 -5.19 7.83
CA VAL A 187 3.85 -4.54 6.72
C VAL A 187 2.37 -4.90 6.69
N ALA A 188 2.04 -6.17 6.92
CA ALA A 188 0.65 -6.63 7.00
C ALA A 188 -0.12 -5.95 8.14
N SER A 189 0.50 -5.76 9.31
CA SER A 189 -0.13 -5.06 10.44
C SER A 189 -0.47 -3.60 10.09
N PHE A 190 0.40 -2.92 9.39
CA PHE A 190 0.12 -1.56 8.88
C PHE A 190 -1.00 -1.56 7.84
N GLY A 191 -1.09 -2.58 6.99
CA GLY A 191 -2.21 -2.70 6.04
C GLY A 191 -3.57 -2.80 6.74
N VAL A 192 -3.64 -3.54 7.85
CA VAL A 192 -4.87 -3.61 8.68
C VAL A 192 -5.19 -2.24 9.31
N LEU A 193 -4.18 -1.53 9.82
CA LEU A 193 -4.37 -0.16 10.34
C LEU A 193 -4.88 0.79 9.24
N GLY A 194 -4.36 0.67 8.02
CA GLY A 194 -4.82 1.41 6.86
C GLY A 194 -6.28 1.12 6.52
N ALA A 195 -6.69 -0.15 6.57
CA ALA A 195 -8.07 -0.54 6.34
C ALA A 195 -9.03 0.09 7.37
N LEU A 196 -8.65 0.08 8.65
CA LEU A 196 -9.42 0.74 9.71
C LEU A 196 -9.52 2.26 9.50
N ALA A 197 -8.42 2.89 9.06
CA ALA A 197 -8.42 4.32 8.73
C ALA A 197 -9.36 4.62 7.54
N THR A 198 -9.31 3.76 6.51
CA THR A 198 -10.17 3.90 5.31
C THR A 198 -11.65 3.79 5.66
N LEU A 199 -12.02 2.82 6.50
CA LEU A 199 -13.41 2.67 6.93
C LEU A 199 -13.91 3.86 7.77
N ARG A 200 -13.00 4.58 8.47
CA ARG A 200 -13.34 5.81 9.19
C ARG A 200 -13.48 7.05 8.29
N LEU A 201 -13.01 6.99 7.05
CA LEU A 201 -13.28 8.00 6.02
C LEU A 201 -14.69 7.90 5.46
N ARG A 202 -15.34 6.74 5.59
CA ARG A 202 -16.71 6.52 5.17
C ARG A 202 -17.62 7.49 5.90
N ARG A 203 -18.41 8.26 5.15
CA ARG A 203 -19.52 9.01 5.74
C ARG A 203 -20.59 8.02 6.22
N PRO A 204 -21.24 8.25 7.39
CA PRO A 204 -22.46 7.56 7.70
C PRO A 204 -23.43 7.80 6.54
N SER A 205 -24.03 6.72 6.00
CA SER A 205 -25.15 6.85 5.08
C SER A 205 -26.20 7.73 5.75
N VAL A 206 -26.47 8.88 5.16
CA VAL A 206 -27.66 9.66 5.54
C VAL A 206 -28.82 8.90 4.90
N ASP A 207 -29.45 8.03 5.70
CA ASP A 207 -30.73 7.41 5.38
C ASP A 207 -31.83 8.49 5.30
#